data_ac93f4ee808e73daa4c99d14e76f1d9f
#
_entry.id   ac93f4ee808e73daa4c99d14e76f1d9f
#
_cell.length_a   1.000
_cell.length_b   1.000
_cell.length_c   1.000
_cell.angle_alpha   90.00
_cell.angle_beta   90.00
_cell.angle_gamma   90.00
#
_symmetry.space_group_name_H-M   'P 1'
#
loop_
_entity.id
_entity.type
_entity.pdbx_description
1 polymer ?
#
loop_
_entity_poly.entity_id
_entity_poly.type
_entity_poly.pdbx_seq_one_letter_code
_entity_poly.pdbx_strand_id
1 'polypeptide(L)'
;MAHRELAWTCEDGTRMHGCVWHPEQRSNIGGVVGLVHGMGEHMGRYVHVAQMLNEAGYAVIGFDQRGHGRTEGKRGHAPTYEALMEGVDRLLTEAASGYPGVPVFLLAHSMGGNVALNYLLRKQPDIAGAIVTGPWLKLAFKPPSLQVAIGRIVERIYPSYTNDRPLKAANLTTDPEMIQRYLNDPLGHGQITAKFFFSMLRAGRWAIEHANELRVPTLMMHATEDRVTSSVASKQFADNAGPLCEWIGWDGFRHELMNELRREEVFDTIRRWLDGRLAR
;
A
#
# COMPACT_ATOMS: atom_id res chain seq x y z
N MET A 1 10.90 -20.54 1.63
CA MET A 1 9.76 -19.77 2.19
C MET A 1 8.48 -20.55 2.02
N ALA A 2 7.84 -20.95 3.11
CA ALA A 2 6.53 -21.60 3.08
C ALA A 2 5.44 -20.55 2.98
N HIS A 3 4.39 -20.81 2.20
CA HIS A 3 3.24 -19.92 2.12
C HIS A 3 1.93 -20.71 2.22
N ARG A 4 0.86 -20.03 2.64
CA ARG A 4 -0.50 -20.57 2.73
C ARG A 4 -1.50 -19.54 2.24
N GLU A 5 -2.36 -19.94 1.32
CA GLU A 5 -3.46 -19.09 0.87
C GLU A 5 -4.48 -18.86 1.99
N LEU A 6 -5.03 -17.66 2.02
CA LEU A 6 -6.08 -17.21 2.89
C LEU A 6 -7.27 -16.71 2.06
N ALA A 7 -8.44 -16.81 2.63
CA ALA A 7 -9.63 -16.16 2.06
C ALA A 7 -10.54 -15.73 3.21
N TRP A 8 -11.13 -14.54 3.07
CA TRP A 8 -12.14 -14.04 3.97
C TRP A 8 -13.24 -13.31 3.19
N THR A 9 -14.39 -13.17 3.82
CA THR A 9 -15.53 -12.50 3.22
C THR A 9 -15.77 -11.18 3.95
N CYS A 10 -15.91 -10.10 3.17
CA CYS A 10 -16.27 -8.80 3.66
C CYS A 10 -17.78 -8.68 3.93
N GLU A 11 -18.19 -7.60 4.60
CA GLU A 11 -19.59 -7.37 5.00
C GLU A 11 -20.56 -7.38 3.81
N ASP A 12 -20.12 -6.92 2.64
CA ASP A 12 -20.93 -6.93 1.40
C ASP A 12 -20.91 -8.27 0.63
N GLY A 13 -20.31 -9.31 1.22
CA GLY A 13 -20.19 -10.63 0.61
C GLY A 13 -18.99 -10.80 -0.33
N THR A 14 -18.20 -9.77 -0.60
CA THR A 14 -17.01 -9.88 -1.45
C THR A 14 -15.99 -10.83 -0.84
N ARG A 15 -15.59 -11.84 -1.62
CA ARG A 15 -14.54 -12.78 -1.22
C ARG A 15 -13.17 -12.21 -1.57
N MET A 16 -12.37 -11.99 -0.52
CA MET A 16 -11.00 -11.51 -0.62
C MET A 16 -10.02 -12.67 -0.70
N HIS A 17 -9.00 -12.53 -1.53
CA HIS A 17 -7.89 -13.48 -1.64
C HIS A 17 -6.69 -12.94 -0.86
N GLY A 18 -6.13 -13.75 0.01
CA GLY A 18 -4.95 -13.42 0.81
C GLY A 18 -3.91 -14.53 0.80
N CYS A 19 -2.75 -14.23 1.33
CA CYS A 19 -1.66 -15.19 1.51
C CYS A 19 -0.84 -14.83 2.76
N VAL A 20 -0.38 -15.84 3.45
CA VAL A 20 0.64 -15.68 4.51
C VAL A 20 1.93 -16.35 4.09
N TRP A 21 3.04 -15.64 4.22
CA TRP A 21 4.41 -16.14 4.05
C TRP A 21 5.06 -16.26 5.42
N HIS A 22 5.60 -17.44 5.71
CA HIS A 22 6.19 -17.75 7.01
C HIS A 22 7.70 -17.86 6.93
N PRO A 23 8.44 -17.40 7.95
CA PRO A 23 9.82 -17.82 8.16
C PRO A 23 9.92 -19.35 8.25
N GLU A 24 11.06 -19.92 7.87
CA GLU A 24 11.27 -21.36 7.99
C GLU A 24 11.18 -21.86 9.42
N GLN A 25 11.70 -21.07 10.36
CA GLN A 25 11.60 -21.33 11.79
C GLN A 25 10.41 -20.57 12.38
N ARG A 26 9.27 -21.25 12.54
CA ARG A 26 8.05 -20.65 13.09
C ARG A 26 8.09 -20.36 14.60
N SER A 27 9.05 -20.93 15.31
CA SER A 27 9.14 -20.83 16.78
C SER A 27 9.63 -19.47 17.28
N ASN A 28 10.08 -18.57 16.42
CA ASN A 28 10.71 -17.32 16.83
C ASN A 28 10.32 -16.15 15.91
N ILE A 29 9.01 -15.94 15.71
CA ILE A 29 8.51 -14.83 14.92
C ILE A 29 8.55 -13.57 15.77
N GLY A 30 9.41 -12.60 15.38
CA GLY A 30 9.58 -11.34 16.08
C GLY A 30 8.45 -10.34 15.83
N GLY A 31 7.79 -10.42 14.68
CA GLY A 31 6.68 -9.54 14.31
C GLY A 31 5.90 -10.06 13.11
N VAL A 32 4.72 -9.49 12.88
CA VAL A 32 3.89 -9.77 11.70
C VAL A 32 3.70 -8.50 10.88
N VAL A 33 3.96 -8.56 9.59
CA VAL A 33 3.81 -7.44 8.67
C VAL A 33 2.60 -7.66 7.77
N GLY A 34 1.58 -6.84 7.92
CA GLY A 34 0.43 -6.76 7.01
C GLY A 34 0.79 -5.96 5.76
N LEU A 35 0.66 -6.56 4.58
CA LEU A 35 1.01 -5.95 3.29
C LEU A 35 -0.22 -5.43 2.56
N VAL A 36 -0.19 -4.14 2.15
CA VAL A 36 -1.25 -3.46 1.40
C VAL A 36 -0.66 -2.90 0.10
N HIS A 37 -0.94 -3.55 -1.02
CA HIS A 37 -0.38 -3.24 -2.34
C HIS A 37 -0.99 -1.98 -3.01
N GLY A 38 -0.39 -1.53 -4.11
CA GLY A 38 -0.79 -0.34 -4.87
C GLY A 38 -1.89 -0.58 -5.91
N MET A 39 -2.12 0.45 -6.75
CA MET A 39 -3.13 0.42 -7.81
C MET A 39 -2.67 -0.39 -9.01
N GLY A 40 -3.57 -1.25 -9.52
CA GLY A 40 -3.32 -2.02 -10.75
C GLY A 40 -2.36 -3.19 -10.58
N GLU A 41 -1.98 -3.51 -9.36
CA GLU A 41 -1.10 -4.61 -9.00
C GLU A 41 -1.77 -5.61 -8.03
N HIS A 42 -1.01 -6.49 -7.40
CA HIS A 42 -1.49 -7.49 -6.47
C HIS A 42 -0.37 -7.91 -5.48
N MET A 43 -0.75 -8.56 -4.37
CA MET A 43 0.19 -8.97 -3.32
C MET A 43 1.32 -9.89 -3.83
N GLY A 44 1.09 -10.69 -4.88
CA GLY A 44 2.09 -11.59 -5.44
C GLY A 44 3.33 -10.89 -6.01
N ARG A 45 3.26 -9.59 -6.31
CA ARG A 45 4.42 -8.80 -6.72
C ARG A 45 5.41 -8.54 -5.58
N TYR A 46 5.01 -8.82 -4.34
CA TYR A 46 5.81 -8.55 -3.13
C TYR A 46 6.48 -9.81 -2.54
N VAL A 47 6.52 -10.92 -3.29
CA VAL A 47 7.14 -12.18 -2.81
C VAL A 47 8.59 -11.98 -2.36
N HIS A 48 9.38 -11.18 -3.07
CA HIS A 48 10.77 -10.86 -2.71
C HIS A 48 10.86 -9.99 -1.44
N VAL A 49 9.89 -9.09 -1.21
CA VAL A 49 9.77 -8.32 0.03
C VAL A 49 9.40 -9.25 1.20
N ALA A 50 8.44 -10.15 0.98
CA ALA A 50 8.06 -11.14 1.97
C ALA A 50 9.23 -12.09 2.31
N GLN A 51 10.04 -12.46 1.32
CA GLN A 51 11.24 -13.26 1.53
C GLN A 51 12.23 -12.52 2.43
N MET A 52 12.56 -11.28 2.11
CA MET A 52 13.46 -10.45 2.91
C MET A 52 12.99 -10.31 4.36
N LEU A 53 11.67 -10.09 4.57
CA LEU A 53 11.09 -9.99 5.90
C LEU A 53 11.10 -11.34 6.64
N ASN A 54 10.83 -12.45 5.94
CA ASN A 54 10.91 -13.79 6.54
C ASN A 54 12.35 -14.14 6.97
N GLU A 55 13.37 -13.77 6.18
CA GLU A 55 14.79 -13.94 6.52
C GLU A 55 15.17 -13.13 7.78
N ALA A 56 14.49 -11.99 7.99
CA ALA A 56 14.63 -11.18 9.20
C ALA A 56 13.74 -11.62 10.38
N GLY A 57 13.03 -12.76 10.25
CA GLY A 57 12.21 -13.32 11.34
C GLY A 57 10.79 -12.74 11.45
N TYR A 58 10.31 -12.01 10.44
CA TYR A 58 8.94 -11.50 10.40
C TYR A 58 8.03 -12.41 9.56
N ALA A 59 6.84 -12.73 10.03
CA ALA A 59 5.80 -13.27 9.17
C ALA A 59 5.16 -12.15 8.33
N VAL A 60 4.70 -12.47 7.12
CA VAL A 60 4.05 -11.50 6.24
C VAL A 60 2.67 -12.02 5.86
N ILE A 61 1.65 -11.18 5.99
CA ILE A 61 0.30 -11.46 5.51
C ILE A 61 -0.06 -10.39 4.48
N GLY A 62 -0.41 -10.81 3.27
CA GLY A 62 -0.86 -9.92 2.20
C GLY A 62 -2.25 -10.31 1.72
N PHE A 63 -2.92 -9.39 1.04
CA PHE A 63 -4.18 -9.66 0.35
C PHE A 63 -4.26 -8.86 -0.95
N ASP A 64 -5.03 -9.37 -1.88
CA ASP A 64 -5.40 -8.63 -3.08
C ASP A 64 -6.58 -7.72 -2.77
N GLN A 65 -6.40 -6.41 -2.94
CA GLN A 65 -7.45 -5.43 -2.67
C GLN A 65 -8.63 -5.61 -3.64
N ARG A 66 -9.81 -5.13 -3.27
CA ARG A 66 -11.02 -5.19 -4.11
C ARG A 66 -10.76 -4.74 -5.54
N GLY A 67 -11.19 -5.56 -6.51
CA GLY A 67 -10.98 -5.31 -7.93
C GLY A 67 -9.53 -5.41 -8.39
N HIS A 68 -8.68 -6.10 -7.63
CA HIS A 68 -7.27 -6.36 -7.95
C HIS A 68 -6.93 -7.84 -7.79
N GLY A 69 -5.86 -8.26 -8.45
CA GLY A 69 -5.34 -9.61 -8.35
C GLY A 69 -6.40 -10.69 -8.52
N ARG A 70 -6.50 -11.60 -7.56
CA ARG A 70 -7.47 -12.70 -7.51
C ARG A 70 -8.73 -12.37 -6.70
N THR A 71 -8.76 -11.23 -6.02
CA THR A 71 -9.95 -10.76 -5.30
C THR A 71 -11.05 -10.38 -6.27
N GLU A 72 -12.28 -10.72 -5.90
CA GLU A 72 -13.48 -10.44 -6.67
C GLU A 72 -13.74 -8.94 -6.85
N GLY A 73 -14.63 -8.62 -7.78
CA GLY A 73 -15.09 -7.29 -8.05
C GLY A 73 -14.61 -6.70 -9.38
N LYS A 74 -15.20 -5.59 -9.76
CA LYS A 74 -14.85 -4.86 -10.97
C LYS A 74 -13.45 -4.26 -10.84
N ARG A 75 -12.60 -4.47 -11.86
CA ARG A 75 -11.21 -3.98 -11.87
C ARG A 75 -11.14 -2.46 -11.65
N GLY A 76 -10.26 -2.07 -10.70
CA GLY A 76 -10.06 -0.68 -10.33
C GLY A 76 -11.30 0.03 -9.76
N HIS A 77 -12.15 -0.71 -9.06
CA HIS A 77 -13.38 -0.21 -8.46
C HIS A 77 -13.53 -0.67 -7.01
N ALA A 78 -14.11 0.19 -6.18
CA ALA A 78 -14.65 -0.16 -4.88
C ALA A 78 -16.02 0.53 -4.69
N PRO A 79 -16.98 -0.11 -4.02
CA PRO A 79 -18.31 0.49 -3.80
C PRO A 79 -18.23 1.75 -2.94
N THR A 80 -17.38 1.76 -1.93
CA THR A 80 -17.09 2.91 -1.06
C THR A 80 -15.61 2.94 -0.70
N TYR A 81 -15.14 4.03 -0.13
CA TYR A 81 -13.78 4.11 0.41
C TYR A 81 -13.64 3.27 1.69
N GLU A 82 -14.69 3.18 2.47
CA GLU A 82 -14.78 2.35 3.69
C GLU A 82 -14.57 0.87 3.37
N ALA A 83 -15.08 0.39 2.22
CA ALA A 83 -14.86 -0.98 1.77
C ALA A 83 -13.38 -1.30 1.46
N LEU A 84 -12.55 -0.30 1.15
CA LEU A 84 -11.09 -0.47 1.05
C LEU A 84 -10.45 -0.54 2.44
N MET A 85 -10.88 0.31 3.36
CA MET A 85 -10.39 0.27 4.75
C MET A 85 -10.79 -1.02 5.47
N GLU A 86 -11.96 -1.59 5.15
CA GLU A 86 -12.36 -2.91 5.65
C GLU A 86 -11.35 -4.00 5.27
N GLY A 87 -10.76 -3.94 4.08
CA GLY A 87 -9.68 -4.87 3.70
C GLY A 87 -8.47 -4.79 4.63
N VAL A 88 -8.09 -3.59 5.06
CA VAL A 88 -7.00 -3.40 6.04
C VAL A 88 -7.43 -3.88 7.43
N ASP A 89 -8.66 -3.63 7.83
CA ASP A 89 -9.22 -4.10 9.11
C ASP A 89 -9.18 -5.63 9.22
N ARG A 90 -9.63 -6.32 8.17
CA ARG A 90 -9.57 -7.79 8.08
C ARG A 90 -8.14 -8.31 8.07
N LEU A 91 -7.23 -7.67 7.34
CA LEU A 91 -5.80 -8.02 7.34
C LEU A 91 -5.21 -7.98 8.75
N LEU A 92 -5.49 -6.92 9.52
CA LEU A 92 -4.99 -6.79 10.89
C LEU A 92 -5.65 -7.79 11.83
N THR A 93 -6.93 -8.10 11.63
CA THR A 93 -7.64 -9.15 12.38
C THR A 93 -7.02 -10.53 12.13
N GLU A 94 -6.70 -10.87 10.87
CA GLU A 94 -6.01 -12.12 10.52
C GLU A 94 -4.60 -12.18 11.12
N ALA A 95 -3.88 -11.04 11.14
CA ALA A 95 -2.55 -10.96 11.75
C ALA A 95 -2.62 -11.21 13.25
N ALA A 96 -3.50 -10.52 13.97
CA ALA A 96 -3.65 -10.67 15.41
C ALA A 96 -4.14 -12.07 15.83
N SER A 97 -5.08 -12.64 15.07
CA SER A 97 -5.64 -13.98 15.34
C SER A 97 -4.64 -15.10 15.03
N GLY A 98 -3.90 -14.95 13.93
CA GLY A 98 -2.90 -15.93 13.49
C GLY A 98 -1.62 -15.93 14.34
N TYR A 99 -1.33 -14.82 15.02
CA TYR A 99 -0.10 -14.61 15.80
C TYR A 99 -0.39 -13.89 17.12
N PRO A 100 -1.08 -14.53 18.07
CA PRO A 100 -1.45 -13.90 19.34
C PRO A 100 -0.23 -13.42 20.12
N GLY A 101 -0.26 -12.16 20.56
CA GLY A 101 0.80 -11.57 21.36
C GLY A 101 2.06 -11.15 20.58
N VAL A 102 2.09 -11.33 19.25
CA VAL A 102 3.19 -10.91 18.39
C VAL A 102 2.92 -9.49 17.88
N PRO A 103 3.89 -8.56 17.92
CA PRO A 103 3.73 -7.20 17.41
C PRO A 103 3.32 -7.19 15.92
N VAL A 104 2.30 -6.38 15.59
CA VAL A 104 1.79 -6.24 14.23
C VAL A 104 2.24 -4.92 13.62
N PHE A 105 2.69 -4.97 12.38
CA PHE A 105 3.08 -3.81 11.57
C PHE A 105 2.27 -3.77 10.28
N LEU A 106 2.18 -2.59 9.64
CA LEU A 106 1.71 -2.45 8.27
C LEU A 106 2.86 -2.06 7.34
N LEU A 107 2.88 -2.63 6.14
CA LEU A 107 3.68 -2.18 4.99
C LEU A 107 2.75 -1.88 3.84
N ALA A 108 2.66 -0.61 3.44
CA ALA A 108 1.69 -0.17 2.45
C ALA A 108 2.34 0.67 1.35
N HIS A 109 1.95 0.41 0.09
CA HIS A 109 2.50 1.09 -1.07
C HIS A 109 1.45 1.86 -1.85
N SER A 110 1.79 3.07 -2.33
CA SER A 110 1.03 3.85 -3.32
C SER A 110 -0.45 4.03 -2.92
N MET A 111 -1.40 3.48 -3.68
CA MET A 111 -2.83 3.42 -3.34
C MET A 111 -3.05 2.75 -1.97
N GLY A 112 -2.37 1.63 -1.72
CA GLY A 112 -2.41 0.96 -0.41
C GLY A 112 -1.91 1.87 0.70
N GLY A 113 -0.89 2.69 0.44
CA GLY A 113 -0.40 3.71 1.36
C GLY A 113 -1.45 4.79 1.68
N ASN A 114 -2.23 5.22 0.67
CA ASN A 114 -3.36 6.13 0.90
C ASN A 114 -4.41 5.49 1.83
N VAL A 115 -4.79 4.23 1.55
CA VAL A 115 -5.79 3.50 2.34
C VAL A 115 -5.29 3.27 3.77
N ALA A 116 -4.04 2.81 3.92
CA ALA A 116 -3.43 2.57 5.22
C ALA A 116 -3.35 3.85 6.07
N LEU A 117 -2.87 4.97 5.53
CA LEU A 117 -2.81 6.24 6.27
C LEU A 117 -4.20 6.72 6.72
N ASN A 118 -5.22 6.62 5.86
CA ASN A 118 -6.58 6.93 6.25
C ASN A 118 -7.12 5.98 7.33
N TYR A 119 -6.78 4.69 7.25
CA TYR A 119 -7.13 3.71 8.26
C TYR A 119 -6.48 4.04 9.61
N LEU A 120 -5.17 4.32 9.62
CA LEU A 120 -4.43 4.70 10.83
C LEU A 120 -5.02 5.94 11.51
N LEU A 121 -5.39 6.96 10.73
CA LEU A 121 -5.96 8.20 11.25
C LEU A 121 -7.39 8.02 11.78
N ARG A 122 -8.23 7.25 11.07
CA ARG A 122 -9.67 7.12 11.40
C ARG A 122 -9.97 6.03 12.42
N LYS A 123 -9.20 4.94 12.42
CA LYS A 123 -9.44 3.76 13.24
C LYS A 123 -8.49 3.66 14.42
N GLN A 124 -7.31 4.31 14.34
CA GLN A 124 -6.29 4.33 15.38
C GLN A 124 -6.00 2.93 15.95
N PRO A 125 -5.64 1.94 15.08
CA PRO A 125 -5.45 0.57 15.51
C PRO A 125 -4.28 0.45 16.50
N ASP A 126 -4.37 -0.53 17.39
CA ASP A 126 -3.27 -0.90 18.29
C ASP A 126 -2.28 -1.81 17.53
N ILE A 127 -1.33 -1.19 16.82
CA ILE A 127 -0.25 -1.86 16.09
C ILE A 127 1.09 -1.21 16.42
N ALA A 128 2.18 -1.97 16.28
CA ALA A 128 3.53 -1.54 16.66
C ALA A 128 4.10 -0.44 15.74
N GLY A 129 3.61 -0.37 14.50
CA GLY A 129 4.03 0.66 13.55
C GLY A 129 3.57 0.43 12.12
N ALA A 130 3.84 1.41 11.27
CA ALA A 130 3.52 1.35 9.85
C ALA A 130 4.68 1.84 8.99
N ILE A 131 4.89 1.21 7.85
CA ILE A 131 5.82 1.61 6.80
C ILE A 131 5.00 1.96 5.57
N VAL A 132 5.16 3.17 5.05
CA VAL A 132 4.39 3.64 3.90
C VAL A 132 5.33 4.14 2.81
N THR A 133 5.24 3.56 1.63
CA THR A 133 6.09 3.89 0.49
C THR A 133 5.29 4.55 -0.63
N GLY A 134 5.72 5.72 -1.10
CA GLY A 134 5.14 6.42 -2.23
C GLY A 134 3.62 6.62 -2.18
N PRO A 135 2.98 6.99 -1.05
CA PRO A 135 1.53 6.97 -0.92
C PRO A 135 0.84 7.91 -1.90
N TRP A 136 -0.28 7.48 -2.45
CA TRP A 136 -1.09 8.32 -3.32
C TRP A 136 -1.88 9.37 -2.53
N LEU A 137 -1.18 10.32 -1.93
CA LEU A 137 -1.79 11.48 -1.27
C LEU A 137 -2.17 12.57 -2.27
N LYS A 138 -1.27 12.83 -3.24
CA LYS A 138 -1.50 13.66 -4.44
C LYS A 138 -0.76 13.03 -5.62
N LEU A 139 -1.18 13.33 -6.84
CA LEU A 139 -0.43 12.98 -8.03
C LEU A 139 0.83 13.86 -8.16
N ALA A 140 1.90 13.32 -8.75
CA ALA A 140 3.12 14.07 -9.08
C ALA A 140 2.89 15.10 -10.21
N PHE A 141 1.81 14.95 -10.95
CA PHE A 141 1.44 15.81 -12.06
C PHE A 141 0.02 16.37 -11.89
N LYS A 142 -0.26 17.49 -12.56
CA LYS A 142 -1.60 18.09 -12.56
C LYS A 142 -2.38 17.59 -13.78
N PRO A 143 -3.46 16.79 -13.59
CA PRO A 143 -4.31 16.40 -14.71
C PRO A 143 -4.95 17.62 -15.40
N PRO A 144 -5.20 17.59 -16.71
CA PRO A 144 -5.87 18.69 -17.43
C PRO A 144 -7.23 19.01 -16.80
N SER A 145 -7.49 20.30 -16.54
CA SER A 145 -8.69 20.76 -15.83
C SER A 145 -10.00 20.30 -16.48
N LEU A 146 -10.04 20.27 -17.83
CA LEU A 146 -11.19 19.79 -18.58
C LEU A 146 -11.45 18.30 -18.33
N GLN A 147 -10.39 17.47 -18.32
CA GLN A 147 -10.54 16.04 -18.02
C GLN A 147 -11.04 15.81 -16.58
N VAL A 148 -10.55 16.60 -15.62
CA VAL A 148 -11.03 16.55 -14.24
C VAL A 148 -12.50 16.96 -14.16
N ALA A 149 -12.93 18.02 -14.86
CA ALA A 149 -14.33 18.46 -14.89
C ALA A 149 -15.25 17.38 -15.48
N ILE A 150 -14.88 16.82 -16.64
CA ILE A 150 -15.62 15.71 -17.26
C ILE A 150 -15.65 14.50 -16.33
N GLY A 151 -14.52 14.13 -15.72
CA GLY A 151 -14.43 13.02 -14.79
C GLY A 151 -15.36 13.17 -13.59
N ARG A 152 -15.53 14.40 -13.04
CA ARG A 152 -16.48 14.67 -11.96
C ARG A 152 -17.95 14.51 -12.39
N ILE A 153 -18.28 14.87 -13.62
CA ILE A 153 -19.61 14.63 -14.19
C ILE A 153 -19.84 13.11 -14.32
N VAL A 154 -18.86 12.39 -14.85
CA VAL A 154 -18.89 10.94 -14.99
C VAL A 154 -19.02 10.27 -13.61
N GLU A 155 -18.25 10.69 -12.60
CA GLU A 155 -18.38 10.19 -11.22
C GLU A 155 -19.81 10.27 -10.71
N ARG A 156 -20.54 11.35 -11.04
CA ARG A 156 -21.91 11.59 -10.57
C ARG A 156 -22.96 10.80 -11.33
N ILE A 157 -22.80 10.67 -12.66
CA ILE A 157 -23.82 10.05 -13.55
C ILE A 157 -23.57 8.55 -13.71
N TYR A 158 -22.33 8.14 -13.87
CA TYR A 158 -21.91 6.76 -14.07
C TYR A 158 -20.62 6.44 -13.28
N PRO A 159 -20.73 6.34 -11.94
CA PRO A 159 -19.57 6.24 -11.05
C PRO A 159 -18.68 5.02 -11.32
N SER A 160 -19.25 3.95 -11.87
CA SER A 160 -18.52 2.74 -12.25
C SER A 160 -17.94 2.77 -13.66
N TYR A 161 -18.02 3.90 -14.38
CA TYR A 161 -17.33 4.05 -15.66
C TYR A 161 -15.82 3.85 -15.48
N THR A 162 -15.27 2.92 -16.25
CA THR A 162 -13.87 2.51 -16.18
C THR A 162 -13.06 3.22 -17.27
N ASN A 163 -11.94 3.78 -16.89
CA ASN A 163 -10.90 4.24 -17.80
C ASN A 163 -9.71 3.29 -17.67
N ASP A 164 -9.13 2.87 -18.80
CA ASP A 164 -7.93 2.03 -18.82
C ASP A 164 -6.73 2.89 -19.18
N ARG A 165 -5.88 3.13 -18.20
CA ARG A 165 -4.66 3.93 -18.32
C ARG A 165 -3.55 3.31 -17.49
N PRO A 166 -2.88 2.27 -18.01
CA PRO A 166 -1.77 1.65 -17.32
C PRO A 166 -0.67 2.68 -17.05
N LEU A 167 -0.01 2.54 -15.92
CA LEU A 167 1.15 3.35 -15.58
C LEU A 167 2.29 3.01 -16.55
N LYS A 168 3.09 4.02 -16.91
CA LYS A 168 4.30 3.78 -17.70
C LYS A 168 5.31 3.03 -16.83
N ALA A 169 5.71 1.84 -17.25
CA ALA A 169 6.64 0.99 -16.49
C ALA A 169 7.94 1.71 -16.10
N ALA A 170 8.48 2.55 -16.99
CA ALA A 170 9.65 3.38 -16.71
C ALA A 170 9.47 4.44 -15.61
N ASN A 171 8.22 4.73 -15.18
CA ASN A 171 7.95 5.59 -14.03
C ASN A 171 7.91 4.81 -12.71
N LEU A 172 7.82 3.47 -12.78
CA LEU A 172 7.70 2.60 -11.61
C LEU A 172 9.06 2.25 -11.01
N THR A 173 10.01 1.87 -11.86
CA THR A 173 11.35 1.44 -11.45
C THR A 173 12.37 1.67 -12.57
N THR A 174 13.65 1.71 -12.22
CA THR A 174 14.78 1.69 -13.16
C THR A 174 15.29 0.27 -13.44
N ASP A 175 14.84 -0.75 -12.68
CA ASP A 175 15.24 -2.15 -12.86
C ASP A 175 14.55 -2.75 -14.10
N PRO A 176 15.30 -3.12 -15.16
CA PRO A 176 14.73 -3.66 -16.38
C PRO A 176 14.03 -5.02 -16.18
N GLU A 177 14.44 -5.81 -15.20
CA GLU A 177 13.78 -7.08 -14.88
C GLU A 177 12.40 -6.83 -14.26
N MET A 178 12.31 -5.90 -13.33
CA MET A 178 11.04 -5.52 -12.72
C MET A 178 10.08 -4.84 -13.71
N ILE A 179 10.62 -4.07 -14.68
CA ILE A 179 9.84 -3.54 -15.81
C ILE A 179 9.23 -4.69 -16.61
N GLN A 180 10.01 -5.71 -16.98
CA GLN A 180 9.49 -6.85 -17.75
C GLN A 180 8.47 -7.67 -16.95
N ARG A 181 8.69 -7.87 -15.65
CA ARG A 181 7.74 -8.53 -14.77
C ARG A 181 6.40 -7.77 -14.72
N TYR A 182 6.45 -6.45 -14.61
CA TYR A 182 5.24 -5.61 -14.64
C TYR A 182 4.48 -5.70 -15.97
N LEU A 183 5.19 -5.62 -17.10
CA LEU A 183 4.58 -5.66 -18.44
C LEU A 183 3.95 -7.02 -18.78
N ASN A 184 4.49 -8.10 -18.23
CA ASN A 184 4.05 -9.48 -18.49
C ASN A 184 3.11 -10.03 -17.40
N ASP A 185 2.72 -9.22 -16.41
CA ASP A 185 1.89 -9.67 -15.30
C ASP A 185 0.41 -9.78 -15.71
N PRO A 186 -0.15 -11.00 -15.77
CA PRO A 186 -1.55 -11.19 -16.19
C PRO A 186 -2.58 -10.72 -15.18
N LEU A 187 -2.17 -10.47 -13.92
CA LEU A 187 -3.04 -9.96 -12.84
C LEU A 187 -2.96 -8.44 -12.70
N GLY A 188 -1.98 -7.81 -13.35
CA GLY A 188 -1.87 -6.37 -13.43
C GLY A 188 -2.90 -5.75 -14.36
N HIS A 189 -3.33 -4.50 -14.10
CA HIS A 189 -4.25 -3.76 -14.96
C HIS A 189 -4.10 -2.24 -14.85
N GLY A 190 -4.50 -1.51 -15.91
CA GLY A 190 -4.56 -0.04 -15.91
C GLY A 190 -5.94 0.53 -15.58
N GLN A 191 -6.92 -0.33 -15.26
CA GLN A 191 -8.31 0.07 -15.10
C GLN A 191 -8.55 0.81 -13.80
N ILE A 192 -9.25 1.95 -13.89
CA ILE A 192 -9.69 2.72 -12.74
C ILE A 192 -11.04 3.36 -13.03
N THR A 193 -11.98 3.29 -12.07
CA THR A 193 -13.26 3.96 -12.21
C THR A 193 -13.21 5.41 -11.75
N ALA A 194 -14.11 6.26 -12.28
CA ALA A 194 -14.19 7.66 -11.89
C ALA A 194 -14.42 7.80 -10.38
N LYS A 195 -15.33 7.01 -9.81
CA LYS A 195 -15.60 7.00 -8.36
C LYS A 195 -14.35 6.67 -7.55
N PHE A 196 -13.61 5.63 -7.95
CA PHE A 196 -12.40 5.20 -7.26
C PHE A 196 -11.34 6.29 -7.29
N PHE A 197 -11.05 6.84 -8.49
CA PHE A 197 -10.05 7.90 -8.66
C PHE A 197 -10.33 9.12 -7.78
N PHE A 198 -11.55 9.65 -7.83
CA PHE A 198 -11.88 10.83 -7.02
C PHE A 198 -11.97 10.53 -5.52
N SER A 199 -12.32 9.30 -5.13
CA SER A 199 -12.25 8.88 -3.72
C SER A 199 -10.83 8.88 -3.20
N MET A 200 -9.85 8.38 -3.98
CA MET A 200 -8.43 8.45 -3.63
C MET A 200 -7.94 9.89 -3.47
N LEU A 201 -8.32 10.80 -4.38
CA LEU A 201 -7.92 12.20 -4.29
C LEU A 201 -8.49 12.90 -3.05
N ARG A 202 -9.77 12.63 -2.72
CA ARG A 202 -10.39 13.18 -1.51
C ARG A 202 -9.74 12.63 -0.25
N ALA A 203 -9.51 11.34 -0.20
CA ALA A 203 -8.90 10.67 0.95
C ALA A 203 -7.45 11.11 1.17
N GLY A 204 -6.65 11.25 0.10
CA GLY A 204 -5.28 11.74 0.20
C GLY A 204 -5.21 13.18 0.73
N ARG A 205 -6.10 14.06 0.26
CA ARG A 205 -6.22 15.42 0.78
C ARG A 205 -6.60 15.42 2.26
N TRP A 206 -7.63 14.66 2.62
CA TRP A 206 -8.10 14.54 4.00
C TRP A 206 -6.99 14.02 4.92
N ALA A 207 -6.23 13.02 4.51
CA ALA A 207 -5.12 12.49 5.29
C ALA A 207 -4.05 13.55 5.59
N ILE A 208 -3.69 14.40 4.61
CA ILE A 208 -2.72 15.49 4.83
C ILE A 208 -3.28 16.52 5.83
N GLU A 209 -4.56 16.85 5.74
CA GLU A 209 -5.25 17.82 6.62
C GLU A 209 -5.35 17.31 8.07
N HIS A 210 -5.39 15.98 8.28
CA HIS A 210 -5.54 15.34 9.60
C HIS A 210 -4.28 14.60 10.07
N ALA A 211 -3.13 14.82 9.44
CA ALA A 211 -1.90 14.10 9.74
C ALA A 211 -1.44 14.25 11.21
N ASN A 212 -1.74 15.38 11.85
CA ASN A 212 -1.46 15.63 13.29
C ASN A 212 -2.26 14.72 14.24
N GLU A 213 -3.27 14.01 13.74
CA GLU A 213 -4.04 13.01 14.50
C GLU A 213 -3.39 11.62 14.50
N LEU A 214 -2.26 11.45 13.81
CA LEU A 214 -1.52 10.18 13.76
C LEU A 214 -1.14 9.73 15.17
N ARG A 215 -1.39 8.44 15.49
CA ARG A 215 -1.05 7.84 16.79
C ARG A 215 -0.05 6.69 16.64
N VAL A 216 0.04 6.11 15.46
CA VAL A 216 0.90 4.96 15.18
C VAL A 216 2.25 5.45 14.65
N PRO A 217 3.39 5.01 15.24
CA PRO A 217 4.70 5.30 14.69
C PRO A 217 4.78 4.89 13.23
N THR A 218 5.18 5.79 12.35
CA THR A 218 5.15 5.58 10.90
C THR A 218 6.48 5.94 10.26
N LEU A 219 7.02 5.05 9.42
CA LEU A 219 8.11 5.34 8.50
C LEU A 219 7.51 5.69 7.13
N MET A 220 7.68 6.93 6.72
CA MET A 220 7.25 7.43 5.41
C MET A 220 8.45 7.49 4.47
N MET A 221 8.44 6.66 3.41
CA MET A 221 9.51 6.64 2.39
C MET A 221 8.95 7.04 1.03
N HIS A 222 9.68 7.87 0.28
CA HIS A 222 9.26 8.30 -1.05
C HIS A 222 10.46 8.59 -1.95
N ALA A 223 10.39 8.19 -3.21
CA ALA A 223 11.37 8.56 -4.22
C ALA A 223 11.26 10.06 -4.55
N THR A 224 12.37 10.77 -4.56
CA THR A 224 12.36 12.22 -4.86
C THR A 224 12.02 12.51 -6.33
N GLU A 225 12.29 11.55 -7.24
CA GLU A 225 11.96 11.65 -8.67
C GLU A 225 10.70 10.86 -9.07
N ASP A 226 9.81 10.56 -8.10
CA ASP A 226 8.53 9.90 -8.38
C ASP A 226 7.68 10.74 -9.34
N ARG A 227 7.28 10.12 -10.46
CA ARG A 227 6.45 10.75 -11.50
C ARG A 227 4.99 10.31 -11.45
N VAL A 228 4.63 9.49 -10.47
CA VAL A 228 3.28 8.95 -10.25
C VAL A 228 2.60 9.68 -9.12
N THR A 229 3.21 9.66 -7.94
CA THR A 229 2.71 10.29 -6.72
C THR A 229 3.67 11.36 -6.19
N SER A 230 3.14 12.34 -5.47
CA SER A 230 3.89 13.52 -5.05
C SER A 230 4.69 13.28 -3.77
N SER A 231 6.02 13.24 -3.87
CA SER A 231 6.93 13.19 -2.71
C SER A 231 6.77 14.43 -1.81
N VAL A 232 6.50 15.59 -2.39
CA VAL A 232 6.22 16.83 -1.63
C VAL A 232 4.97 16.67 -0.75
N ALA A 233 3.93 16.00 -1.26
CA ALA A 233 2.71 15.77 -0.47
C ALA A 233 2.95 14.78 0.68
N SER A 234 3.78 13.78 0.48
CA SER A 234 4.17 12.82 1.52
C SER A 234 5.04 13.48 2.59
N LYS A 235 5.99 14.32 2.16
CA LYS A 235 6.77 15.11 3.13
C LYS A 235 5.87 16.06 3.92
N GLN A 236 4.92 16.74 3.27
CA GLN A 236 3.94 17.59 3.96
C GLN A 236 3.14 16.80 5.01
N PHE A 237 2.72 15.57 4.68
CA PHE A 237 2.05 14.70 5.65
C PHE A 237 2.95 14.40 6.84
N ALA A 238 4.20 14.00 6.60
CA ALA A 238 5.15 13.68 7.66
C ALA A 238 5.45 14.89 8.56
N ASP A 239 5.65 16.07 7.98
CA ASP A 239 5.87 17.32 8.72
C ASP A 239 4.65 17.66 9.60
N ASN A 240 3.43 17.47 9.09
CA ASN A 240 2.20 17.71 9.85
C ASN A 240 1.97 16.66 10.95
N ALA A 241 2.37 15.41 10.74
CA ALA A 241 2.26 14.34 11.73
C ALA A 241 3.29 14.47 12.87
N GLY A 242 4.37 15.22 12.64
CA GLY A 242 5.41 15.49 13.63
C GLY A 242 6.25 14.25 13.97
N PRO A 243 6.68 14.08 15.23
CA PRO A 243 7.69 13.09 15.61
C PRO A 243 7.25 11.63 15.45
N LEU A 244 5.97 11.37 15.26
CA LEU A 244 5.47 10.02 15.01
C LEU A 244 5.64 9.57 13.56
N CYS A 245 5.98 10.46 12.63
CA CYS A 245 6.22 10.13 11.24
C CYS A 245 7.65 10.46 10.82
N GLU A 246 8.49 9.45 10.76
CA GLU A 246 9.85 9.56 10.23
C GLU A 246 9.80 9.65 8.70
N TRP A 247 10.48 10.66 8.13
CA TRP A 247 10.54 10.86 6.68
C TRP A 247 11.89 10.48 6.09
N ILE A 248 11.89 9.70 5.01
CA ILE A 248 13.09 9.40 4.21
C ILE A 248 12.79 9.63 2.73
N GLY A 249 13.50 10.58 2.11
CA GLY A 249 13.53 10.78 0.66
C GLY A 249 14.62 9.91 0.01
N TRP A 250 14.28 9.25 -1.11
CA TRP A 250 15.18 8.37 -1.85
C TRP A 250 15.57 9.01 -3.20
N ASP A 251 16.78 9.55 -3.27
CA ASP A 251 17.27 10.21 -4.47
C ASP A 251 17.65 9.20 -5.57
N GLY A 252 17.22 9.52 -6.80
CA GLY A 252 17.47 8.69 -7.98
C GLY A 252 16.57 7.47 -8.12
N PHE A 253 15.64 7.27 -7.18
CA PHE A 253 14.64 6.19 -7.23
C PHE A 253 13.38 6.63 -7.99
N ARG A 254 12.61 5.65 -8.47
CA ARG A 254 11.28 5.80 -9.03
C ARG A 254 10.21 5.39 -8.02
N HIS A 255 8.95 5.29 -8.47
CA HIS A 255 7.78 5.08 -7.64
C HIS A 255 7.86 3.85 -6.72
N GLU A 256 8.31 2.70 -7.25
CA GLU A 256 8.36 1.40 -6.54
C GLU A 256 9.73 1.19 -5.88
N LEU A 257 9.97 1.83 -4.73
CA LEU A 257 11.26 1.76 -4.01
C LEU A 257 11.80 0.34 -3.82
N MET A 258 10.91 -0.61 -3.50
CA MET A 258 11.24 -2.01 -3.23
C MET A 258 11.50 -2.84 -4.50
N ASN A 259 11.31 -2.23 -5.66
CA ASN A 259 11.57 -2.83 -6.97
C ASN A 259 12.72 -2.14 -7.74
N GLU A 260 13.43 -1.24 -7.10
CA GLU A 260 14.59 -0.56 -7.71
C GLU A 260 15.85 -1.42 -7.72
N LEU A 261 16.83 -1.05 -8.56
CA LEU A 261 18.16 -1.73 -8.60
C LEU A 261 18.86 -1.71 -7.24
N ARG A 262 18.71 -0.63 -6.48
CA ARG A 262 19.29 -0.45 -5.15
C ARG A 262 18.31 -0.79 -4.03
N ARG A 263 17.34 -1.68 -4.26
CA ARG A 263 16.30 -2.06 -3.27
C ARG A 263 16.84 -2.59 -1.96
N GLU A 264 18.06 -3.15 -1.94
CA GLU A 264 18.67 -3.66 -0.71
C GLU A 264 18.87 -2.55 0.34
N GLU A 265 19.16 -1.33 -0.09
CA GLU A 265 19.27 -0.18 0.83
C GLU A 265 17.91 0.15 1.47
N VAL A 266 16.82 0.02 0.70
CA VAL A 266 15.44 0.18 1.18
C VAL A 266 15.11 -0.95 2.15
N PHE A 267 15.48 -2.19 1.83
CA PHE A 267 15.27 -3.36 2.68
C PHE A 267 16.01 -3.26 4.00
N ASP A 268 17.27 -2.80 3.99
CA ASP A 268 18.05 -2.55 5.20
C ASP A 268 17.42 -1.48 6.09
N THR A 269 16.85 -0.45 5.48
CA THR A 269 16.15 0.62 6.19
C THR A 269 14.85 0.10 6.83
N ILE A 270 14.08 -0.69 6.10
CA ILE A 270 12.87 -1.35 6.62
C ILE A 270 13.21 -2.24 7.81
N ARG A 271 14.20 -3.15 7.67
CA ARG A 271 14.63 -4.05 8.75
C ARG A 271 15.05 -3.30 10.00
N ARG A 272 15.97 -2.34 9.87
CA ARG A 272 16.45 -1.55 11.01
C ARG A 272 15.33 -0.81 11.73
N TRP A 273 14.38 -0.27 10.96
CA TRP A 273 13.25 0.44 11.56
C TRP A 273 12.31 -0.51 12.33
N LEU A 274 11.98 -1.67 11.75
CA LEU A 274 11.17 -2.70 12.41
C LEU A 274 11.83 -3.22 13.69
N ASP A 275 13.12 -3.59 13.64
CA ASP A 275 13.88 -4.09 14.79
C ASP A 275 13.96 -3.04 15.90
N GLY A 276 14.13 -1.77 15.54
CA GLY A 276 14.14 -0.65 16.49
C GLY A 276 12.78 -0.44 17.19
N ARG A 277 11.68 -0.98 16.67
CA ARG A 277 10.36 -0.95 17.31
C ARG A 277 10.12 -2.16 18.23
N LEU A 278 10.74 -3.30 17.95
CA LEU A 278 10.66 -4.48 18.82
C LEU A 278 11.50 -4.34 20.08
N ALA A 279 12.57 -3.53 20.03
CA ALA A 279 13.48 -3.29 21.15
C ALA A 279 12.94 -2.31 22.22
N ARG A 280 11.74 -1.75 22.01
CA ARG A 280 11.09 -0.80 22.94
C ARG A 280 9.95 -1.44 23.69
#